data_aa7488050330358f76dc0b9d0fb5d5d2
#
_entry.id   aa7488050330358f76dc0b9d0fb5d5d2
#
_cell.length_a   1.000
_cell.length_b   1.000
_cell.length_c   1.000
_cell.angle_alpha   90.00
_cell.angle_beta   90.00
_cell.angle_gamma   90.00
#
_symmetry.space_group_name_H-M   'P 1'
#
loop_
_entity.id
_entity.type
_entity.pdbx_description
1 polymer ?
#
loop_
_entity_poly.entity_id
_entity_poly.type
_entity_poly.pdbx_seq_one_letter_code
_entity_poly.pdbx_strand_id
1 'polypeptide(L)'
;TGDVCISCLEVKRMPCINRIRVNNVKYNFGTQQYDDFSMRMYGKNTLYDLANGGGKSVLMLLLLQNLIPNCTLDDKQPIEKLFRNGGGNTTIHSLIEWKLDDADIKDGYRYMTTGFCARKAKESDEGASQDGQTAAIEYFNYCIFYRDYNKNDIINLPLSNGNERITYSGLKSYIKELGHKDMSLE
;
A
#
# COMPACT_ATOMS: atom_id res chain seq x y z
N THR A 1 -31.65 -30.28 34.99
CA THR A 1 -30.43 -29.48 35.07
C THR A 1 -29.66 -29.72 33.77
N GLY A 2 -29.93 -28.87 32.79
CA GLY A 2 -29.24 -28.92 31.51
C GLY A 2 -27.98 -28.07 31.59
N ASP A 3 -26.83 -28.72 31.49
CA ASP A 3 -25.56 -28.04 31.33
C ASP A 3 -25.52 -27.41 29.95
N VAL A 4 -25.63 -26.08 29.88
CA VAL A 4 -25.36 -25.29 28.69
C VAL A 4 -23.84 -25.31 28.53
N CYS A 5 -23.34 -26.20 27.68
CA CYS A 5 -21.97 -26.13 27.19
C CYS A 5 -21.81 -24.81 26.44
N ILE A 6 -21.17 -23.84 27.07
CA ILE A 6 -20.68 -22.66 26.38
C ILE A 6 -19.54 -23.17 25.49
N SER A 7 -19.94 -23.58 24.26
CA SER A 7 -18.95 -23.82 23.21
C SER A 7 -18.09 -22.57 23.10
N CYS A 8 -16.81 -22.74 23.33
CA CYS A 8 -15.79 -21.70 23.09
C CYS A 8 -16.13 -20.98 21.79
N LEU A 9 -16.58 -19.75 21.90
CA LEU A 9 -16.59 -18.83 20.77
C LEU A 9 -15.10 -18.74 20.35
N GLU A 10 -14.74 -19.43 19.29
CA GLU A 10 -13.45 -19.21 18.64
C GLU A 10 -13.40 -17.74 18.28
N VAL A 11 -12.73 -16.95 19.10
CA VAL A 11 -12.45 -15.55 18.79
C VAL A 11 -11.54 -15.58 17.57
N LYS A 12 -12.13 -15.42 16.39
CA LYS A 12 -11.40 -15.31 15.15
C LYS A 12 -10.45 -14.11 15.27
N ARG A 13 -9.17 -14.38 15.44
CA ARG A 13 -8.17 -13.34 15.53
C ARG A 13 -8.00 -12.70 14.15
N MET A 14 -8.01 -11.38 14.12
CA MET A 14 -7.74 -10.66 12.89
C MET A 14 -6.24 -10.75 12.53
N PRO A 15 -5.91 -10.80 11.24
CA PRO A 15 -4.53 -10.68 10.79
C PRO A 15 -3.84 -9.46 11.41
N CYS A 16 -2.59 -9.60 11.79
CA CYS A 16 -1.82 -8.52 12.41
C CYS A 16 -0.85 -7.90 11.41
N ILE A 17 -0.70 -6.57 11.45
CA ILE A 17 0.32 -5.90 10.63
C ILE A 17 1.70 -6.34 11.09
N ASN A 18 2.47 -6.93 10.18
CA ASN A 18 3.83 -7.39 10.42
C ASN A 18 4.87 -6.37 9.98
N ARG A 19 4.76 -5.90 8.75
CA ARG A 19 5.64 -4.89 8.16
C ARG A 19 4.83 -3.94 7.27
N ILE A 20 5.31 -2.72 7.12
CA ILE A 20 4.83 -1.77 6.11
C ILE A 20 5.99 -1.29 5.27
N ARG A 21 5.75 -0.91 4.02
CA ARG A 21 6.71 -0.28 3.11
C ARG A 21 6.02 0.78 2.28
N VAL A 22 6.68 1.94 2.18
CA VAL A 22 6.24 3.06 1.35
C VAL A 22 7.41 3.47 0.46
N ASN A 23 7.17 3.57 -0.85
CA ASN A 23 8.21 3.85 -1.81
C ASN A 23 7.83 5.02 -2.71
N ASN A 24 8.80 5.92 -2.92
CA ASN A 24 8.70 7.06 -3.83
C ASN A 24 7.60 8.07 -3.53
N VAL A 25 7.31 8.34 -2.27
CA VAL A 25 6.25 9.27 -1.86
C VAL A 25 6.82 10.59 -1.42
N LYS A 26 6.49 11.66 -2.12
CA LYS A 26 6.88 13.03 -1.76
C LYS A 26 5.81 13.67 -0.88
N TYR A 27 6.25 14.45 0.11
CA TYR A 27 5.38 15.22 1.00
C TYR A 27 6.01 16.59 1.34
N ASN A 28 5.33 17.42 2.13
CA ASN A 28 5.74 18.79 2.41
C ASN A 28 6.10 19.58 1.14
N PHE A 29 5.13 19.66 0.20
CA PHE A 29 5.32 20.33 -1.09
C PHE A 29 6.51 19.82 -1.91
N GLY A 30 6.86 18.52 -1.75
CA GLY A 30 7.95 17.90 -2.48
C GLY A 30 9.34 18.09 -1.89
N THR A 31 9.46 18.81 -0.76
CA THR A 31 10.74 19.04 -0.09
C THR A 31 11.26 17.82 0.68
N GLN A 32 10.37 16.91 1.01
CA GLN A 32 10.69 15.66 1.73
C GLN A 32 10.12 14.45 0.98
N GLN A 33 10.72 13.29 1.21
CA GLN A 33 10.35 12.07 0.50
C GLN A 33 10.53 10.83 1.39
N TYR A 34 9.55 9.94 1.32
CA TYR A 34 9.75 8.53 1.64
C TYR A 34 10.30 7.83 0.39
N ASP A 35 11.61 7.69 0.31
CA ASP A 35 12.26 7.09 -0.86
C ASP A 35 12.00 5.59 -0.96
N ASP A 36 12.41 4.85 0.08
CA ASP A 36 12.08 3.44 0.29
C ASP A 36 12.04 3.16 1.79
N PHE A 37 10.95 3.56 2.40
CA PHE A 37 10.78 3.53 3.84
C PHE A 37 10.05 2.26 4.28
N SER A 38 10.56 1.58 5.27
CA SER A 38 9.92 0.41 5.86
C SER A 38 9.88 0.44 7.37
N MET A 39 8.83 -0.12 7.95
CA MET A 39 8.67 -0.32 9.39
C MET A 39 8.34 -1.78 9.69
N ARG A 40 8.79 -2.27 10.86
CA ARG A 40 8.52 -3.62 11.35
C ARG A 40 7.70 -3.54 12.64
N MET A 41 6.51 -4.12 12.62
CA MET A 41 5.59 -4.15 13.75
C MET A 41 5.51 -5.52 14.42
N TYR A 42 5.93 -6.57 13.69
CA TYR A 42 5.97 -7.96 14.18
C TYR A 42 4.63 -8.50 14.70
N GLY A 43 3.51 -7.99 14.21
CA GLY A 43 2.18 -8.33 14.69
C GLY A 43 1.89 -7.82 16.10
N LYS A 44 2.61 -6.81 16.59
CA LYS A 44 2.47 -6.23 17.93
C LYS A 44 1.89 -4.83 17.86
N ASN A 45 1.26 -4.39 18.96
CA ASN A 45 0.88 -2.99 19.12
C ASN A 45 2.14 -2.13 19.09
N THR A 46 2.18 -1.17 18.17
CA THR A 46 3.35 -0.34 17.93
C THR A 46 2.94 1.12 17.95
N LEU A 47 3.64 1.93 18.72
CA LEU A 47 3.54 3.38 18.67
C LEU A 47 4.64 3.91 17.77
N TYR A 48 4.25 4.68 16.76
CA TYR A 48 5.19 5.34 15.85
C TYR A 48 5.12 6.85 16.04
N ASP A 49 6.16 7.41 16.64
CA ASP A 49 6.26 8.86 16.84
C ASP A 49 7.06 9.50 15.71
N LEU A 50 6.43 10.41 15.00
CA LEU A 50 7.02 11.22 13.96
C LEU A 50 6.97 12.69 14.37
N ALA A 51 8.06 13.40 14.15
CA ALA A 51 8.12 14.84 14.34
C ALA A 51 7.03 15.56 13.52
N ASN A 52 6.70 16.78 13.89
CA ASN A 52 5.80 17.62 13.11
C ASN A 52 6.40 17.86 11.72
N GLY A 53 5.56 17.73 10.68
CA GLY A 53 6.04 17.77 9.30
C GLY A 53 6.64 16.44 8.79
N GLY A 54 6.76 15.42 9.64
CA GLY A 54 7.33 14.11 9.26
C GLY A 54 6.44 13.22 8.39
N GLY A 55 5.36 13.75 7.81
CA GLY A 55 4.53 13.01 6.85
C GLY A 55 3.49 12.07 7.48
N LYS A 56 3.13 12.23 8.77
CA LYS A 56 2.14 11.36 9.47
C LYS A 56 0.85 11.18 8.69
N SER A 57 0.21 12.28 8.26
CA SER A 57 -1.06 12.25 7.53
C SER A 57 -0.91 11.58 6.15
N VAL A 58 0.21 11.81 5.48
CA VAL A 58 0.53 11.18 4.20
C VAL A 58 0.70 9.67 4.36
N LEU A 59 1.45 9.25 5.38
CA LEU A 59 1.64 7.84 5.68
C LEU A 59 0.30 7.15 5.99
N MET A 60 -0.53 7.77 6.84
CA MET A 60 -1.86 7.24 7.17
C MET A 60 -2.75 7.14 5.93
N LEU A 61 -2.81 8.19 5.10
CA LEU A 61 -3.58 8.17 3.85
C LEU A 61 -3.15 7.02 2.94
N LEU A 62 -1.86 6.81 2.76
CA LEU A 62 -1.31 5.74 1.93
C LEU A 62 -1.63 4.34 2.47
N LEU A 63 -1.55 4.15 3.78
CA LEU A 63 -1.91 2.88 4.39
C LEU A 63 -3.41 2.59 4.23
N LEU A 64 -4.26 3.62 4.36
CA LEU A 64 -5.69 3.47 4.15
C LEU A 64 -6.06 3.09 2.71
N GLN A 65 -5.29 3.54 1.70
CA GLN A 65 -5.51 3.13 0.29
C GLN A 65 -5.36 1.60 0.08
N ASN A 66 -4.62 0.90 0.94
CA ASN A 66 -4.53 -0.55 0.88
C ASN A 66 -5.80 -1.24 1.40
N LEU A 67 -6.57 -0.56 2.24
CA LEU A 67 -7.77 -1.11 2.89
C LEU A 67 -9.05 -0.62 2.22
N ILE A 68 -9.08 0.65 1.89
CA ILE A 68 -10.24 1.33 1.31
C ILE A 68 -9.71 2.20 0.16
N PRO A 69 -9.67 1.67 -1.06
CA PRO A 69 -9.26 2.44 -2.24
C PRO A 69 -10.10 3.71 -2.40
N ASN A 70 -9.47 4.79 -2.86
CA ASN A 70 -10.08 6.12 -3.02
C ASN A 70 -10.59 6.78 -1.73
N CYS A 71 -10.21 6.28 -0.54
CA CYS A 71 -10.57 6.98 0.68
C CYS A 71 -9.83 8.32 0.79
N THR A 72 -10.48 9.29 1.41
CA THR A 72 -9.86 10.57 1.80
C THR A 72 -9.88 10.67 3.32
N LEU A 73 -8.80 11.15 3.92
CA LEU A 73 -8.78 11.47 5.36
C LEU A 73 -9.45 12.82 5.63
N ASP A 74 -9.32 13.72 4.68
CA ASP A 74 -9.86 15.08 4.71
C ASP A 74 -10.01 15.54 3.27
N ASP A 75 -11.11 16.24 2.94
CA ASP A 75 -11.35 16.82 1.62
C ASP A 75 -10.23 17.79 1.19
N LYS A 76 -9.48 18.31 2.15
CA LYS A 76 -8.31 19.18 1.90
C LYS A 76 -7.04 18.43 1.54
N GLN A 77 -6.99 17.12 1.71
CA GLN A 77 -5.80 16.30 1.45
C GLN A 77 -6.12 15.06 0.58
N PRO A 78 -6.63 15.25 -0.64
CA PRO A 78 -6.84 14.15 -1.55
C PRO A 78 -5.49 13.57 -1.98
N ILE A 79 -5.49 12.29 -2.37
CA ILE A 79 -4.27 11.57 -2.78
C ILE A 79 -3.58 12.22 -3.98
N GLU A 80 -4.32 12.93 -4.82
CA GLU A 80 -3.81 13.65 -5.97
C GLU A 80 -2.76 14.71 -5.60
N LYS A 81 -2.82 15.24 -4.38
CA LYS A 81 -1.80 16.18 -3.89
C LYS A 81 -0.41 15.60 -3.77
N LEU A 82 -0.29 14.28 -3.61
CA LEU A 82 1.00 13.60 -3.57
C LEU A 82 1.73 13.65 -4.93
N PHE A 83 0.99 13.92 -6.01
CA PHE A 83 1.50 13.98 -7.38
C PHE A 83 1.70 15.41 -7.90
N ARG A 84 1.29 16.45 -7.17
CA ARG A 84 1.35 17.84 -7.66
C ARG A 84 2.77 18.36 -7.88
N ASN A 85 3.73 17.85 -7.14
CA ASN A 85 5.10 18.40 -7.07
C ASN A 85 6.14 17.49 -7.72
N GLY A 86 5.73 16.53 -8.55
CA GLY A 86 6.64 15.59 -9.19
C GLY A 86 6.71 15.80 -10.70
N GLY A 87 7.81 16.33 -11.21
CA GLY A 87 8.15 16.18 -12.63
C GLY A 87 8.56 14.73 -12.91
N GLY A 88 8.10 14.14 -14.01
CA GLY A 88 8.52 12.81 -14.44
C GLY A 88 7.61 11.66 -13.99
N ASN A 89 8.10 10.44 -14.18
CA ASN A 89 7.37 9.20 -13.90
C ASN A 89 7.27 8.95 -12.37
N THR A 90 6.25 9.49 -11.76
CA THR A 90 6.00 9.40 -10.32
C THR A 90 5.06 8.25 -10.00
N THR A 91 5.58 7.04 -10.06
CA THR A 91 4.86 5.87 -9.51
C THR A 91 5.14 5.80 -8.02
N ILE A 92 4.09 5.78 -7.21
CA ILE A 92 4.17 5.62 -5.75
C ILE A 92 3.65 4.26 -5.33
N HIS A 93 4.19 3.73 -4.24
CA HIS A 93 3.79 2.44 -3.70
C HIS A 93 3.55 2.53 -2.20
N SER A 94 2.49 1.88 -1.74
CA SER A 94 2.21 1.64 -0.33
C SER A 94 1.86 0.18 -0.14
N LEU A 95 2.52 -0.49 0.81
CA LEU A 95 2.35 -1.91 1.06
C LEU A 95 2.18 -2.17 2.56
N ILE A 96 1.30 -3.12 2.86
CA ILE A 96 1.10 -3.65 4.21
C ILE A 96 1.27 -5.16 4.15
N GLU A 97 2.16 -5.70 4.94
CA GLU A 97 2.29 -7.13 5.16
C GLU A 97 1.52 -7.53 6.40
N TRP A 98 0.63 -8.48 6.23
CA TRP A 98 -0.17 -9.08 7.28
C TRP A 98 0.43 -10.42 7.68
N LYS A 99 0.57 -10.65 8.98
CA LYS A 99 0.78 -11.98 9.51
C LYS A 99 -0.59 -12.61 9.72
N LEU A 100 -0.83 -13.71 9.02
CA LEU A 100 -2.07 -14.46 9.11
C LEU A 100 -2.11 -15.26 10.41
N ASP A 101 -3.29 -15.40 11.01
CA ASP A 101 -3.49 -16.29 12.15
C ASP A 101 -3.55 -17.74 11.67
N ASP A 102 -3.30 -18.69 12.54
CA ASP A 102 -3.30 -20.12 12.21
C ASP A 102 -4.64 -20.58 11.61
N ALA A 103 -5.74 -19.97 12.03
CA ALA A 103 -7.08 -20.20 11.47
C ALA A 103 -7.26 -19.68 10.03
N ASP A 104 -6.48 -18.69 9.62
CA ASP A 104 -6.54 -18.07 8.30
C ASP A 104 -5.47 -18.63 7.33
N ILE A 105 -4.62 -19.54 7.82
CA ILE A 105 -3.62 -20.24 6.98
C ILE A 105 -4.33 -21.20 6.05
N LYS A 106 -4.50 -20.76 4.82
CA LYS A 106 -4.97 -21.58 3.72
C LYS A 106 -3.79 -21.86 2.79
N ASP A 107 -3.63 -23.11 2.38
CA ASP A 107 -2.54 -23.53 1.50
C ASP A 107 -1.13 -23.30 2.07
N GLY A 108 -1.03 -23.14 3.40
CA GLY A 108 0.25 -22.94 4.11
C GLY A 108 0.83 -21.53 4.02
N TYR A 109 0.10 -20.54 3.50
CA TYR A 109 0.54 -19.16 3.47
C TYR A 109 0.46 -18.53 4.87
N ARG A 110 1.57 -17.98 5.34
CA ARG A 110 1.68 -17.32 6.65
C ARG A 110 1.60 -15.80 6.58
N TYR A 111 1.86 -15.26 5.40
CA TYR A 111 1.90 -13.82 5.17
C TYR A 111 1.10 -13.45 3.93
N MET A 112 0.49 -12.29 3.97
CA MET A 112 -0.17 -11.66 2.84
C MET A 112 0.30 -10.21 2.75
N THR A 113 0.82 -9.79 1.61
CA THR A 113 1.08 -8.38 1.34
C THR A 113 -0.05 -7.80 0.51
N THR A 114 -0.71 -6.78 1.03
CA THR A 114 -1.59 -5.91 0.24
C THR A 114 -0.77 -4.74 -0.28
N GLY A 115 -0.92 -4.39 -1.54
CA GLY A 115 -0.20 -3.30 -2.19
C GLY A 115 -1.13 -2.36 -2.91
N PHE A 116 -0.81 -1.08 -2.82
CA PHE A 116 -1.40 0.01 -3.59
C PHE A 116 -0.31 0.64 -4.44
N CYS A 117 -0.56 0.71 -5.75
CA CYS A 117 0.33 1.34 -6.71
C CYS A 117 -0.45 2.40 -7.47
N ALA A 118 0.08 3.63 -7.51
CA ALA A 118 -0.57 4.73 -8.20
C ALA A 118 0.42 5.58 -9.00
N ARG A 119 -0.07 6.20 -10.06
CA ARG A 119 0.66 7.17 -10.87
C ARG A 119 -0.26 8.31 -11.31
N LYS A 120 0.34 9.42 -11.70
CA LYS A 120 -0.37 10.47 -12.44
C LYS A 120 -0.81 9.93 -13.80
N ALA A 121 -2.07 10.08 -14.16
CA ALA A 121 -2.53 9.73 -15.50
C ALA A 121 -1.77 10.56 -16.55
N LYS A 122 -1.51 9.96 -17.71
CA LYS A 122 -0.95 10.70 -18.84
C LYS A 122 -2.02 11.70 -19.30
N GLU A 123 -1.63 12.95 -19.44
CA GLU A 123 -2.47 13.93 -20.12
C GLU A 123 -2.66 13.41 -21.56
N SER A 124 -3.90 13.18 -21.95
CA SER A 124 -4.22 13.00 -23.37
C SER A 124 -3.97 14.34 -24.06
N ASP A 125 -3.30 14.34 -25.21
CA ASP A 125 -2.93 15.52 -26.00
C ASP A 125 -4.14 16.35 -26.48
N GLU A 126 -5.36 16.00 -26.12
CA GLU A 126 -6.58 16.69 -26.47
C GLU A 126 -7.09 17.54 -25.31
N GLY A 127 -6.68 18.82 -25.33
CA GLY A 127 -7.30 19.89 -24.56
C GLY A 127 -6.63 20.22 -23.25
N ALA A 128 -5.61 21.06 -23.30
CA ALA A 128 -5.14 21.82 -22.13
C ALA A 128 -6.27 22.72 -21.63
N SER A 129 -7.05 22.24 -20.66
CA SER A 129 -7.98 23.08 -19.94
C SER A 129 -7.22 23.93 -18.93
N GLN A 130 -7.29 25.23 -19.11
CA GLN A 130 -6.64 26.30 -18.34
C GLN A 130 -7.20 26.48 -16.93
N ASP A 131 -7.96 25.55 -16.39
CA ASP A 131 -8.56 25.69 -15.07
C ASP A 131 -8.07 24.57 -14.17
N GLY A 132 -7.46 24.90 -13.06
CA GLY A 132 -6.81 24.13 -12.01
C GLY A 132 -7.31 22.72 -11.70
N GLN A 133 -7.63 21.93 -12.69
CA GLN A 133 -8.08 20.55 -12.54
C GLN A 133 -6.96 19.70 -11.98
N THR A 134 -7.25 19.05 -10.89
CA THR A 134 -6.42 18.05 -10.25
C THR A 134 -6.16 16.94 -11.26
N ALA A 135 -4.89 16.71 -11.61
CA ALA A 135 -4.55 15.65 -12.54
C ALA A 135 -5.13 14.32 -12.05
N ALA A 136 -5.86 13.63 -12.92
CA ALA A 136 -6.39 12.31 -12.62
C ALA A 136 -5.24 11.36 -12.25
N ILE A 137 -5.50 10.45 -11.33
CA ILE A 137 -4.56 9.38 -10.97
C ILE A 137 -5.08 8.05 -11.50
N GLU A 138 -4.15 7.21 -11.91
CA GLU A 138 -4.39 5.80 -12.18
C GLU A 138 -3.82 4.99 -11.03
N TYR A 139 -4.55 3.99 -10.55
CA TYR A 139 -4.09 3.12 -9.48
C TYR A 139 -4.57 1.69 -9.68
N PHE A 140 -3.93 0.77 -9.00
CA PHE A 140 -4.40 -0.60 -8.79
C PHE A 140 -3.95 -1.12 -7.43
N ASN A 141 -4.76 -2.03 -6.90
CA ASN A 141 -4.43 -2.78 -5.70
C ASN A 141 -4.09 -4.23 -6.07
N TYR A 142 -3.28 -4.86 -5.24
CA TYR A 142 -2.86 -6.24 -5.44
C TYR A 142 -2.59 -6.96 -4.13
N CYS A 143 -2.59 -8.28 -4.18
CA CYS A 143 -2.20 -9.14 -3.07
C CYS A 143 -1.11 -10.11 -3.48
N ILE A 144 -0.16 -10.37 -2.56
CA ILE A 144 0.86 -11.40 -2.71
C ILE A 144 0.84 -12.27 -1.46
N PHE A 145 0.70 -13.58 -1.64
CA PHE A 145 0.75 -14.54 -0.54
C PHE A 145 2.08 -15.29 -0.55
N TYR A 146 2.65 -15.54 0.63
CA TYR A 146 3.87 -16.34 0.77
C TYR A 146 3.94 -17.04 2.13
N ARG A 147 4.70 -18.17 2.13
CA ARG A 147 4.90 -18.98 3.34
C ARG A 147 6.00 -18.44 4.22
N ASP A 148 7.10 -18.06 3.61
CA ASP A 148 8.30 -17.56 4.26
C ASP A 148 8.82 -16.33 3.50
N TYR A 149 9.68 -15.55 4.14
CA TYR A 149 10.31 -14.40 3.51
C TYR A 149 11.13 -14.84 2.28
N ASN A 150 10.92 -14.15 1.18
CA ASN A 150 11.51 -14.50 -0.10
C ASN A 150 11.68 -13.27 -0.99
N LYS A 151 12.11 -13.46 -2.25
CA LYS A 151 12.33 -12.37 -3.20
C LYS A 151 11.07 -11.52 -3.52
N ASN A 152 9.89 -12.01 -3.19
CA ASN A 152 8.61 -11.35 -3.45
C ASN A 152 7.94 -10.87 -2.17
N ASP A 153 8.61 -10.97 -1.03
CA ASP A 153 8.08 -10.41 0.22
C ASP A 153 8.10 -8.87 0.16
N ILE A 154 7.42 -8.25 1.10
CA ILE A 154 7.24 -6.79 1.13
C ILE A 154 8.56 -6.00 1.01
N ILE A 155 9.68 -6.50 1.56
CA ILE A 155 10.96 -5.80 1.54
C ILE A 155 11.73 -6.06 0.24
N ASN A 156 11.66 -7.29 -0.25
CA ASN A 156 12.46 -7.74 -1.40
C ASN A 156 11.74 -7.54 -2.74
N LEU A 157 10.43 -7.22 -2.73
CA LEU A 157 9.70 -6.91 -3.95
C LEU A 157 10.44 -5.80 -4.74
N PRO A 158 10.77 -6.00 -6.03
CA PRO A 158 11.66 -5.14 -6.80
C PRO A 158 10.97 -3.83 -7.21
N LEU A 159 10.68 -2.95 -6.26
CA LEU A 159 10.11 -1.62 -6.51
C LEU A 159 11.14 -0.63 -7.01
N SER A 160 12.40 -0.81 -6.62
CA SER A 160 13.53 0.00 -7.09
C SER A 160 14.78 -0.89 -7.24
N ASN A 161 15.60 -0.57 -8.23
CA ASN A 161 16.90 -1.19 -8.45
C ASN A 161 17.94 -0.07 -8.67
N GLY A 162 18.66 0.29 -7.62
CA GLY A 162 19.51 1.48 -7.62
C GLY A 162 18.68 2.75 -7.88
N ASN A 163 19.04 3.48 -8.93
CA ASN A 163 18.33 4.71 -9.31
C ASN A 163 17.09 4.47 -10.19
N GLU A 164 16.89 3.26 -10.66
CA GLU A 164 15.74 2.89 -11.48
C GLU A 164 14.59 2.41 -10.61
N ARG A 165 13.39 2.90 -10.90
CA ARG A 165 12.16 2.50 -10.24
C ARG A 165 11.29 1.71 -11.19
N ILE A 166 10.61 0.70 -10.66
CA ILE A 166 9.66 -0.06 -11.46
C ILE A 166 8.55 0.88 -11.95
N THR A 167 8.18 0.75 -13.22
CA THR A 167 7.07 1.52 -13.78
C THR A 167 5.73 0.91 -13.33
N TYR A 168 4.67 1.70 -13.41
CA TYR A 168 3.31 1.25 -13.13
C TYR A 168 2.94 -0.02 -13.92
N SER A 169 3.17 -0.02 -15.23
CA SER A 169 2.91 -1.16 -16.10
C SER A 169 3.86 -2.33 -15.82
N GLY A 170 5.12 -2.04 -15.50
CA GLY A 170 6.11 -3.05 -15.14
C GLY A 170 5.72 -3.82 -13.88
N LEU A 171 5.29 -3.12 -12.83
CA LEU A 171 4.80 -3.80 -11.63
C LEU A 171 3.53 -4.61 -11.92
N LYS A 172 2.60 -4.06 -12.69
CA LYS A 172 1.36 -4.77 -13.04
C LYS A 172 1.64 -6.06 -13.79
N SER A 173 2.59 -6.06 -14.73
CA SER A 173 3.04 -7.26 -15.43
C SER A 173 3.72 -8.25 -14.48
N TYR A 174 4.61 -7.77 -13.61
CA TYR A 174 5.31 -8.60 -12.63
C TYR A 174 4.33 -9.34 -11.69
N ILE A 175 3.33 -8.63 -11.16
CA ILE A 175 2.30 -9.23 -10.30
C ILE A 175 1.48 -10.31 -11.05
N LYS A 176 1.15 -10.05 -12.32
CA LYS A 176 0.46 -11.06 -13.16
C LYS A 176 1.28 -12.32 -13.38
N GLU A 177 2.58 -12.18 -13.61
CA GLU A 177 3.51 -13.30 -13.77
C GLU A 177 3.62 -14.16 -12.50
N LEU A 178 3.43 -13.56 -11.32
CA LEU A 178 3.36 -14.29 -10.06
C LEU A 178 2.07 -15.11 -9.91
N GLY A 179 1.11 -15.00 -10.82
CA GLY A 179 -0.17 -15.70 -10.77
C GLY A 179 -1.14 -15.16 -9.71
N HIS A 180 -0.88 -14.00 -9.15
CA HIS A 180 -1.76 -13.33 -8.20
C HIS A 180 -2.76 -12.45 -8.97
N LYS A 181 -4.04 -12.61 -8.63
CA LYS A 181 -5.10 -11.79 -9.24
C LYS A 181 -5.00 -10.34 -8.74
N ASP A 182 -5.14 -9.41 -9.67
CA ASP A 182 -5.43 -8.02 -9.30
C ASP A 182 -6.71 -8.04 -8.44
N MET A 183 -6.64 -7.59 -7.21
CA MET A 183 -7.85 -7.27 -6.47
C MET A 183 -8.30 -5.89 -6.95
N SER A 184 -8.96 -5.82 -8.10
CA SER A 184 -9.87 -4.73 -8.37
C SER A 184 -11.10 -4.99 -7.51
N LEU A 185 -11.26 -4.24 -6.46
CA LEU A 185 -12.56 -4.13 -5.80
C LEU A 185 -13.43 -3.31 -6.78
N GLU A 186 -14.27 -4.00 -7.56
CA GLU A 186 -15.42 -3.41 -8.22
C GLU A 186 -16.44 -2.95 -7.20
#